data_52727ed2c63c0926c5426c2d37865cf5
#
_entry.id   52727ed2c63c0926c5426c2d37865cf5
#
_cell.length_a   1.000
_cell.length_b   1.000
_cell.length_c   1.000
_cell.angle_alpha   90.00
_cell.angle_beta   90.00
_cell.angle_gamma   90.00
#
_symmetry.space_group_name_H-M   'P 1'
#
loop_
_entity.id
_entity.type
_entity.pdbx_description
1 polymer ?
#
loop_
_entity_poly.entity_id
_entity_poly.type
_entity_poly.pdbx_seq_one_letter_code
_entity_poly.pdbx_strand_id
1 'polypeptide(L)'
;MKTYNCPECGANVPLADMNVAADVALCRACGTRSRIAELRESGDDATDYKALSGPTPKHVKVVRDLNDPSGKVELRYWKFSPVVLFLIPFTCVWSGMSIGGIYGSQIAKHALDWKLSLFGIPFLIGTVVLVGVILNLLFARRRLVLERGHGTYSAKVFGIGRTRHFDLNRETKLSVDQAAMQPQGRVCNFMIRVKNGNLSEKACGYWDEDALDYALAMMKRYRA
;
A
#
# COMPACT_ATOMS: atom_id res chain seq x y z
N MET A 1 -21.49 4.04 18.27
CA MET A 1 -21.47 5.05 19.37
C MET A 1 -20.19 5.83 19.17
N LYS A 2 -20.25 7.17 19.05
CA LYS A 2 -19.04 8.00 18.91
C LYS A 2 -18.33 8.03 20.25
N THR A 3 -17.07 7.66 20.27
CA THR A 3 -16.18 7.74 21.43
C THR A 3 -15.15 8.83 21.16
N TYR A 4 -14.74 9.55 22.17
CA TYR A 4 -13.83 10.69 22.03
C TYR A 4 -12.58 10.45 22.87
N ASN A 5 -11.43 10.83 22.35
CA ASN A 5 -10.14 10.65 23.02
C ASN A 5 -9.51 12.00 23.39
N CYS A 6 -8.83 12.02 24.52
CA CYS A 6 -8.07 13.17 24.98
C CYS A 6 -6.94 13.50 23.99
N PRO A 7 -6.77 14.77 23.56
CA PRO A 7 -5.70 15.16 22.64
C PRO A 7 -4.29 15.01 23.23
N GLU A 8 -4.16 15.07 24.56
CA GLU A 8 -2.87 15.00 25.24
C GLU A 8 -2.40 13.56 25.50
N CYS A 9 -3.26 12.73 26.11
CA CYS A 9 -2.86 11.38 26.53
C CYS A 9 -3.50 10.24 25.73
N GLY A 10 -4.43 10.54 24.80
CA GLY A 10 -5.14 9.54 24.00
C GLY A 10 -6.19 8.70 24.77
N ALA A 11 -6.36 8.92 26.08
CA ALA A 11 -7.34 8.18 26.86
C ALA A 11 -8.77 8.52 26.45
N ASN A 12 -9.66 7.54 26.52
CA ASN A 12 -11.08 7.73 26.22
C ASN A 12 -11.73 8.69 27.24
N VAL A 13 -12.43 9.70 26.72
CA VAL A 13 -13.20 10.67 27.51
C VAL A 13 -14.67 10.32 27.35
N PRO A 14 -15.32 9.77 28.40
CA PRO A 14 -16.72 9.42 28.36
C PRO A 14 -17.61 10.69 28.26
N LEU A 15 -18.78 10.56 27.64
CA LEU A 15 -19.72 11.65 27.48
C LEU A 15 -20.14 12.29 28.83
N ALA A 16 -20.09 11.53 29.93
CA ALA A 16 -20.37 12.01 31.29
C ALA A 16 -19.36 13.07 31.78
N ASP A 17 -18.16 13.08 31.19
CA ASP A 17 -17.08 14.02 31.53
C ASP A 17 -17.01 15.21 30.56
N MET A 18 -18.05 15.38 29.72
CA MET A 18 -18.18 16.46 28.75
C MET A 18 -19.32 17.39 29.15
N ASN A 19 -19.02 18.66 29.24
CA ASN A 19 -20.05 19.72 29.42
C ASN A 19 -20.24 20.40 28.05
N VAL A 20 -21.28 19.98 27.34
CA VAL A 20 -21.60 20.50 26.00
C VAL A 20 -21.99 21.99 26.06
N ALA A 21 -22.64 22.42 27.14
CA ALA A 21 -23.05 23.82 27.29
C ALA A 21 -21.85 24.76 27.51
N ALA A 22 -20.80 24.27 28.13
CA ALA A 22 -19.57 25.03 28.40
C ALA A 22 -18.45 24.76 27.36
N ASP A 23 -18.68 23.90 26.38
CA ASP A 23 -17.69 23.42 25.39
C ASP A 23 -16.39 22.90 26.05
N VAL A 24 -16.51 22.16 27.17
CA VAL A 24 -15.38 21.66 27.94
C VAL A 24 -15.52 20.16 28.20
N ALA A 25 -14.42 19.44 28.04
CA ALA A 25 -14.27 18.05 28.43
C ALA A 25 -13.11 17.88 29.40
N LEU A 26 -13.27 17.01 30.42
CA LEU A 26 -12.27 16.70 31.42
C LEU A 26 -11.75 15.29 31.21
N CYS A 27 -10.46 15.14 30.94
CA CYS A 27 -9.84 13.83 30.91
C CYS A 27 -9.46 13.36 32.31
N ARG A 28 -10.09 12.30 32.82
CA ARG A 28 -9.77 11.74 34.16
C ARG A 28 -8.39 11.08 34.22
N ALA A 29 -7.84 10.66 33.08
CA ALA A 29 -6.56 9.96 33.05
C ALA A 29 -5.36 10.91 33.23
N CYS A 30 -5.42 12.12 32.67
CA CYS A 30 -4.33 13.10 32.78
C CYS A 30 -4.74 14.44 33.44
N GLY A 31 -6.02 14.61 33.78
CA GLY A 31 -6.53 15.84 34.40
C GLY A 31 -6.68 17.04 33.47
N THR A 32 -6.35 16.88 32.19
CA THR A 32 -6.37 17.97 31.20
C THR A 32 -7.83 18.36 30.86
N ARG A 33 -8.09 19.66 30.77
CA ARG A 33 -9.34 20.23 30.23
C ARG A 33 -9.11 20.64 28.79
N SER A 34 -9.96 20.13 27.90
CA SER A 34 -9.90 20.43 26.46
C SER A 34 -11.27 20.92 25.99
N ARG A 35 -11.33 21.66 24.89
CA ARG A 35 -12.60 21.94 24.22
C ARG A 35 -13.12 20.69 23.56
N ILE A 36 -14.45 20.53 23.49
CA ILE A 36 -15.07 19.36 22.83
C ILE A 36 -14.65 19.29 21.37
N ALA A 37 -14.49 20.44 20.70
CA ALA A 37 -13.99 20.53 19.34
C ALA A 37 -12.53 20.05 19.15
N GLU A 38 -11.74 20.02 20.22
CA GLU A 38 -10.34 19.54 20.23
C GLU A 38 -10.25 18.03 20.51
N LEU A 39 -11.34 17.43 20.99
CA LEU A 39 -11.39 15.99 21.22
C LEU A 39 -11.32 15.24 19.87
N ARG A 40 -10.48 14.24 19.82
CA ARG A 40 -10.38 13.38 18.64
C ARG A 40 -11.51 12.37 18.62
N GLU A 41 -12.24 12.28 17.51
CA GLU A 41 -13.22 11.19 17.33
C GLU A 41 -12.49 9.84 17.31
N SER A 42 -12.89 8.94 18.20
CA SER A 42 -12.20 7.70 18.56
C SER A 42 -12.34 6.58 17.51
N GLY A 43 -13.01 6.81 16.39
CA GLY A 43 -13.20 5.77 15.37
C GLY A 43 -11.90 5.42 14.63
N ASP A 44 -11.11 6.45 14.31
CA ASP A 44 -9.87 6.29 13.53
C ASP A 44 -8.64 6.08 14.43
N ASP A 45 -8.54 6.78 15.58
CA ASP A 45 -7.33 6.76 16.42
C ASP A 45 -7.15 5.45 17.21
N ALA A 46 -8.25 4.77 17.61
CA ALA A 46 -8.16 3.51 18.36
C ALA A 46 -7.64 2.36 17.49
N THR A 47 -8.06 2.32 16.22
CA THR A 47 -7.55 1.37 15.23
C THR A 47 -6.09 1.64 14.92
N ASP A 48 -5.71 2.92 14.81
CA ASP A 48 -4.34 3.35 14.54
C ASP A 48 -3.40 3.01 15.71
N TYR A 49 -3.83 3.23 16.95
CA TYR A 49 -3.06 2.87 18.13
C TYR A 49 -2.85 1.35 18.23
N LYS A 50 -3.88 0.56 17.98
CA LYS A 50 -3.81 -0.91 17.98
C LYS A 50 -2.86 -1.40 16.87
N ALA A 51 -2.90 -0.79 15.69
CA ALA A 51 -2.01 -1.12 14.59
C ALA A 51 -0.55 -0.81 14.90
N LEU A 52 -0.26 0.28 15.62
CA LEU A 52 1.11 0.70 15.96
C LEU A 52 1.67 0.09 17.23
N SER A 53 0.83 -0.31 18.19
CA SER A 53 1.25 -0.93 19.46
C SER A 53 1.49 -2.44 19.34
N GLY A 54 0.95 -3.05 18.29
CA GLY A 54 1.14 -4.47 17.99
C GLY A 54 2.52 -4.77 17.38
N PRO A 55 2.84 -6.06 17.18
CA PRO A 55 4.04 -6.46 16.44
C PRO A 55 3.94 -5.94 14.99
N THR A 56 5.09 -5.58 14.41
CA THR A 56 5.12 -5.17 12.99
C THR A 56 4.52 -6.26 12.11
N PRO A 57 3.65 -5.90 11.14
CA PRO A 57 3.01 -6.88 10.27
C PRO A 57 4.02 -7.75 9.53
N LYS A 58 3.64 -9.00 9.26
CA LYS A 58 4.42 -9.89 8.40
C LYS A 58 4.70 -9.18 7.08
N HIS A 59 5.89 -9.35 6.52
CA HIS A 59 6.32 -8.74 5.25
C HIS A 59 6.62 -7.22 5.27
N VAL A 60 6.43 -6.52 6.41
CA VAL A 60 6.82 -5.13 6.59
C VAL A 60 8.12 -5.06 7.41
N LYS A 61 9.14 -4.43 6.86
CA LYS A 61 10.36 -4.07 7.58
C LYS A 61 10.39 -2.58 7.80
N VAL A 62 10.41 -2.17 9.06
CA VAL A 62 10.54 -0.75 9.45
C VAL A 62 12.02 -0.43 9.62
N VAL A 63 12.51 0.53 8.87
CA VAL A 63 13.87 1.04 8.97
C VAL A 63 13.78 2.48 9.47
N ARG A 64 14.37 2.75 10.64
CA ARG A 64 14.49 4.08 11.22
C ARG A 64 15.97 4.44 11.27
N ASP A 65 16.30 5.59 10.78
CA ASP A 65 17.63 6.15 10.99
C ASP A 65 17.60 6.96 12.29
N LEU A 66 18.25 6.43 13.32
CA LEU A 66 18.32 7.06 14.64
C LEU A 66 19.15 8.34 14.63
N ASN A 67 20.01 8.51 13.63
CA ASN A 67 20.90 9.66 13.49
C ASN A 67 20.29 10.76 12.59
N ASP A 68 19.13 10.50 11.97
CA ASP A 68 18.47 11.47 11.10
C ASP A 68 17.56 12.40 11.92
N PRO A 69 17.91 13.70 12.04
CA PRO A 69 17.11 14.68 12.78
C PRO A 69 15.72 14.92 12.17
N SER A 70 15.50 14.53 10.91
CA SER A 70 14.20 14.64 10.24
C SER A 70 13.19 13.61 10.75
N GLY A 71 13.63 12.61 11.54
CA GLY A 71 12.79 11.53 12.04
C GLY A 71 12.20 10.66 10.93
N LYS A 72 12.92 10.54 9.83
CA LYS A 72 12.54 9.73 8.66
C LYS A 72 12.33 8.27 9.00
N VAL A 73 11.22 7.71 8.51
CA VAL A 73 10.91 6.28 8.63
C VAL A 73 10.68 5.69 7.26
N GLU A 74 11.34 4.58 6.98
CA GLU A 74 11.15 3.80 5.75
C GLU A 74 10.45 2.49 6.07
N LEU A 75 9.28 2.26 5.47
CA LEU A 75 8.56 1.00 5.49
C LEU A 75 8.86 0.24 4.19
N ARG A 76 9.50 -0.90 4.31
CA ARG A 76 9.80 -1.80 3.17
C ARG A 76 8.84 -2.96 3.20
N TYR A 77 8.10 -3.15 2.11
CA TYR A 77 7.18 -4.27 1.96
C TYR A 77 7.64 -5.21 0.85
N TRP A 78 7.69 -6.48 1.17
CA TRP A 78 7.96 -7.55 0.21
C TRP A 78 7.18 -8.81 0.60
N LYS A 79 6.46 -9.37 -0.35
CA LYS A 79 5.68 -10.60 -0.18
C LYS A 79 5.91 -11.52 -1.37
N PHE A 80 6.28 -12.73 -1.09
CA PHE A 80 6.32 -13.78 -2.09
C PHE A 80 4.90 -14.22 -2.44
N SER A 81 4.58 -14.25 -3.73
CA SER A 81 3.28 -14.74 -4.22
C SER A 81 3.41 -16.20 -4.67
N PRO A 82 2.69 -17.15 -4.06
CA PRO A 82 2.76 -18.56 -4.46
C PRO A 82 2.25 -18.81 -5.90
N VAL A 83 1.49 -17.86 -6.46
CA VAL A 83 1.04 -17.90 -7.86
C VAL A 83 2.21 -18.02 -8.84
N VAL A 84 3.40 -17.53 -8.47
CA VAL A 84 4.61 -17.62 -9.28
C VAL A 84 5.02 -19.08 -9.55
N LEU A 85 4.79 -19.98 -8.58
CA LEU A 85 5.08 -21.42 -8.73
C LEU A 85 4.26 -22.06 -9.85
N PHE A 86 3.07 -21.54 -10.11
CA PHE A 86 2.25 -21.96 -11.24
C PHE A 86 2.61 -21.21 -12.52
N LEU A 87 2.84 -19.88 -12.42
CA LEU A 87 3.09 -19.06 -13.60
C LEU A 87 4.39 -19.43 -14.33
N ILE A 88 5.44 -19.81 -13.61
CA ILE A 88 6.72 -20.18 -14.23
C ILE A 88 6.55 -21.38 -15.15
N PRO A 89 6.13 -22.58 -14.69
CA PRO A 89 5.96 -23.74 -15.56
C PRO A 89 4.93 -23.50 -16.66
N PHE A 90 3.84 -22.80 -16.35
CA PHE A 90 2.85 -22.40 -17.35
C PHE A 90 3.48 -21.57 -18.47
N THR A 91 4.25 -20.55 -18.13
CA THR A 91 4.90 -19.68 -19.11
C THR A 91 5.94 -20.45 -19.94
N CYS A 92 6.69 -21.37 -19.32
CA CYS A 92 7.65 -22.21 -20.04
C CYS A 92 6.96 -23.11 -21.07
N VAL A 93 5.88 -23.79 -20.68
CA VAL A 93 5.10 -24.63 -21.59
C VAL A 93 4.43 -23.80 -22.68
N TRP A 94 3.76 -22.73 -22.31
CA TRP A 94 3.08 -21.82 -23.24
C TRP A 94 4.06 -21.23 -24.28
N SER A 95 5.17 -20.66 -23.85
CA SER A 95 6.13 -20.05 -24.74
C SER A 95 6.88 -21.10 -25.56
N GLY A 96 7.25 -22.25 -24.97
CA GLY A 96 7.89 -23.35 -25.64
C GLY A 96 7.05 -23.91 -26.78
N MET A 97 5.77 -24.18 -26.54
CA MET A 97 4.86 -24.69 -27.56
C MET A 97 4.50 -23.64 -28.61
N SER A 98 4.20 -22.41 -28.20
CA SER A 98 3.76 -21.37 -29.12
C SER A 98 4.90 -20.80 -29.94
N ILE A 99 5.98 -20.36 -29.29
CA ILE A 99 7.13 -19.74 -29.98
C ILE A 99 7.96 -20.79 -30.62
N GLY A 100 8.25 -21.90 -29.93
CA GLY A 100 9.05 -23.02 -30.47
C GLY A 100 8.33 -23.70 -31.64
N GLY A 101 7.03 -23.92 -31.57
CA GLY A 101 6.24 -24.50 -32.67
C GLY A 101 6.18 -23.59 -33.90
N ILE A 102 5.95 -22.29 -33.69
CA ILE A 102 5.79 -21.34 -34.81
C ILE A 102 7.17 -21.00 -35.44
N TYR A 103 8.08 -20.50 -34.61
CA TYR A 103 9.36 -19.98 -35.12
C TYR A 103 10.43 -21.06 -35.22
N GLY A 104 10.43 -22.05 -34.32
CA GLY A 104 11.38 -23.18 -34.39
C GLY A 104 11.22 -24.01 -35.66
N SER A 105 9.99 -24.23 -36.12
CA SER A 105 9.69 -24.93 -37.37
C SER A 105 10.20 -24.16 -38.61
N GLN A 106 10.14 -22.83 -38.59
CA GLN A 106 10.65 -21.97 -39.68
C GLN A 106 12.17 -21.95 -39.73
N ILE A 107 12.81 -21.90 -38.55
CA ILE A 107 14.29 -21.97 -38.44
C ILE A 107 14.78 -23.31 -38.94
N ALA A 108 14.15 -24.42 -38.52
CA ALA A 108 14.55 -25.76 -38.94
C ALA A 108 14.39 -26.01 -40.47
N LYS A 109 13.39 -25.36 -41.09
CA LYS A 109 13.13 -25.46 -42.53
C LYS A 109 13.89 -24.42 -43.36
N HIS A 110 14.66 -23.51 -42.72
CA HIS A 110 15.30 -22.37 -43.37
C HIS A 110 14.37 -21.56 -44.28
N ALA A 111 13.07 -21.58 -43.99
CA ALA A 111 12.01 -20.94 -44.78
C ALA A 111 11.18 -20.02 -43.87
N LEU A 112 11.19 -18.73 -44.17
CA LEU A 112 10.44 -17.71 -43.45
C LEU A 112 9.03 -17.57 -44.06
N ASP A 113 8.03 -18.03 -43.34
CA ASP A 113 6.61 -17.76 -43.68
C ASP A 113 6.16 -16.52 -42.91
N TRP A 114 5.99 -15.40 -43.63
CA TRP A 114 5.64 -14.14 -43.03
C TRP A 114 4.22 -14.16 -42.41
N LYS A 115 3.28 -14.94 -42.97
CA LYS A 115 1.92 -15.08 -42.45
C LYS A 115 1.93 -15.80 -41.10
N LEU A 116 2.70 -16.89 -41.03
CA LEU A 116 2.87 -17.66 -39.78
C LEU A 116 3.63 -16.87 -38.75
N SER A 117 4.63 -16.08 -39.15
CA SER A 117 5.37 -15.19 -38.25
C SER A 117 4.50 -14.08 -37.69
N LEU A 118 3.60 -13.47 -38.49
CA LEU A 118 2.64 -12.46 -38.07
C LEU A 118 1.65 -13.05 -37.06
N PHE A 119 1.19 -14.27 -37.28
CA PHE A 119 0.35 -14.99 -36.33
C PHE A 119 1.06 -15.27 -35.00
N GLY A 120 2.37 -15.42 -35.02
CA GLY A 120 3.20 -15.62 -33.82
C GLY A 120 3.35 -14.38 -32.92
N ILE A 121 3.17 -13.16 -33.44
CA ILE A 121 3.38 -11.91 -32.68
C ILE A 121 2.55 -11.82 -31.40
N PRO A 122 1.25 -12.12 -31.38
CA PRO A 122 0.45 -12.11 -30.15
C PRO A 122 1.01 -13.02 -29.05
N PHE A 123 1.58 -14.17 -29.42
CA PHE A 123 2.18 -15.11 -28.46
C PHE A 123 3.49 -14.57 -27.89
N LEU A 124 4.30 -13.90 -28.71
CA LEU A 124 5.49 -13.19 -28.24
C LEU A 124 5.13 -12.10 -27.24
N ILE A 125 4.16 -11.26 -27.58
CA ILE A 125 3.68 -10.20 -26.69
C ILE A 125 3.15 -10.82 -25.38
N GLY A 126 2.32 -11.86 -25.47
CA GLY A 126 1.78 -12.58 -24.31
C GLY A 126 2.90 -13.13 -23.41
N THR A 127 3.93 -13.72 -24.00
CA THR A 127 5.10 -14.24 -23.26
C THR A 127 5.86 -13.12 -22.55
N VAL A 128 6.12 -11.99 -23.22
CA VAL A 128 6.78 -10.83 -22.60
C VAL A 128 5.98 -10.29 -21.44
N VAL A 129 4.64 -10.21 -21.58
CA VAL A 129 3.74 -9.77 -20.50
C VAL A 129 3.80 -10.75 -19.33
N LEU A 130 3.71 -12.07 -19.58
CA LEU A 130 3.79 -13.10 -18.53
C LEU A 130 5.12 -13.05 -17.77
N VAL A 131 6.24 -12.95 -18.50
CA VAL A 131 7.57 -12.79 -17.89
C VAL A 131 7.62 -11.51 -17.06
N GLY A 132 7.10 -10.40 -17.58
CA GLY A 132 7.00 -9.13 -16.83
C GLY A 132 6.20 -9.27 -15.54
N VAL A 133 5.08 -10.00 -15.56
CA VAL A 133 4.25 -10.28 -14.36
C VAL A 133 5.06 -11.14 -13.37
N ILE A 134 5.72 -12.20 -13.81
CA ILE A 134 6.56 -13.06 -12.96
C ILE A 134 7.67 -12.24 -12.29
N LEU A 135 8.40 -11.44 -13.07
CA LEU A 135 9.45 -10.57 -12.54
C LEU A 135 8.91 -9.55 -11.53
N ASN A 136 7.73 -8.99 -11.80
CA ASN A 136 7.06 -8.09 -10.85
C ASN A 136 6.70 -8.79 -9.54
N LEU A 137 6.12 -10.00 -9.61
CA LEU A 137 5.73 -10.76 -8.42
C LEU A 137 6.93 -11.22 -7.58
N LEU A 138 8.08 -11.52 -8.22
CA LEU A 138 9.28 -11.97 -7.54
C LEU A 138 10.11 -10.82 -6.97
N PHE A 139 10.28 -9.73 -7.72
CA PHE A 139 11.30 -8.72 -7.46
C PHE A 139 10.75 -7.33 -7.15
N ALA A 140 9.41 -7.14 -7.17
CA ALA A 140 8.84 -5.85 -6.84
C ALA A 140 9.13 -5.49 -5.38
N ARG A 141 9.97 -4.48 -5.19
CA ARG A 141 10.25 -3.87 -3.89
C ARG A 141 9.40 -2.63 -3.74
N ARG A 142 8.59 -2.61 -2.70
CA ARG A 142 7.73 -1.48 -2.39
C ARG A 142 8.25 -0.80 -1.15
N ARG A 143 8.40 0.51 -1.22
CA ARG A 143 8.93 1.32 -0.13
C ARG A 143 8.02 2.51 0.08
N LEU A 144 7.69 2.76 1.33
CA LEU A 144 7.01 3.97 1.77
C LEU A 144 7.96 4.70 2.71
N VAL A 145 8.36 5.88 2.33
CA VAL A 145 9.22 6.76 3.13
C VAL A 145 8.35 7.88 3.67
N LEU A 146 8.38 8.07 4.97
CA LEU A 146 7.63 9.11 5.67
C LEU A 146 8.62 10.06 6.35
N GLU A 147 8.46 11.32 6.06
CA GLU A 147 9.13 12.45 6.72
C GLU A 147 8.03 13.36 7.27
N ARG A 148 8.38 14.27 8.20
CA ARG A 148 7.36 15.16 8.78
C ARG A 148 6.67 15.98 7.70
N GLY A 149 5.37 15.74 7.49
CA GLY A 149 4.55 16.43 6.50
C GLY A 149 4.68 15.93 5.05
N HIS A 150 5.58 14.96 4.77
CA HIS A 150 5.80 14.46 3.42
C HIS A 150 5.86 12.94 3.39
N GLY A 151 5.33 12.37 2.31
CA GLY A 151 5.43 10.94 2.05
C GLY A 151 5.93 10.66 0.63
N THR A 152 6.73 9.63 0.50
CA THR A 152 7.22 9.14 -0.79
C THR A 152 6.95 7.65 -0.90
N TYR A 153 6.12 7.27 -1.86
CA TYR A 153 5.87 5.87 -2.18
C TYR A 153 6.58 5.46 -3.45
N SER A 154 7.35 4.40 -3.41
CA SER A 154 8.03 3.84 -4.57
C SER A 154 7.75 2.35 -4.73
N ALA A 155 7.42 1.95 -5.95
CA ALA A 155 7.29 0.55 -6.37
C ALA A 155 8.24 0.34 -7.54
N LYS A 156 9.30 -0.45 -7.31
CA LYS A 156 10.38 -0.66 -8.27
C LYS A 156 10.70 -2.14 -8.44
N VAL A 157 10.96 -2.54 -9.69
CA VAL A 157 11.49 -3.84 -10.07
C VAL A 157 12.86 -3.59 -10.71
N PHE A 158 13.93 -4.14 -10.17
CA PHE A 158 15.31 -3.90 -10.62
C PHE A 158 15.69 -2.41 -10.76
N GLY A 159 15.12 -1.55 -9.90
CA GLY A 159 15.37 -0.11 -9.96
C GLY A 159 14.44 0.68 -10.90
N ILE A 160 13.74 0.00 -11.80
CA ILE A 160 12.78 0.61 -12.73
C ILE A 160 11.39 0.57 -12.09
N GLY A 161 10.69 1.70 -12.08
CA GLY A 161 9.34 1.78 -11.52
C GLY A 161 8.87 3.20 -11.26
N ARG A 162 7.73 3.31 -10.58
CA ARG A 162 7.12 4.62 -10.26
C ARG A 162 7.45 5.04 -8.85
N THR A 163 7.81 6.30 -8.69
CA THR A 163 7.89 6.99 -7.40
C THR A 163 6.80 8.05 -7.39
N ARG A 164 6.09 8.17 -6.28
CA ARG A 164 5.05 9.18 -6.06
C ARG A 164 5.38 9.92 -4.78
N HIS A 165 5.28 11.24 -4.85
CA HIS A 165 5.44 12.13 -3.72
C HIS A 165 4.08 12.71 -3.36
N PHE A 166 3.80 12.83 -2.08
CA PHE A 166 2.56 13.41 -1.58
C PHE A 166 2.80 14.11 -0.26
N ASP A 167 2.03 15.15 -0.02
CA ASP A 167 2.10 15.91 1.22
C ASP A 167 1.13 15.34 2.25
N LEU A 168 1.57 15.31 3.50
CA LEU A 168 0.80 14.82 4.65
C LEU A 168 0.48 16.00 5.58
N ASN A 169 -0.41 16.87 5.14
CA ASN A 169 -0.90 17.99 5.94
C ASN A 169 -2.09 17.56 6.81
N ARG A 170 -2.47 18.35 7.80
CA ARG A 170 -3.65 18.08 8.66
C ARG A 170 -4.95 17.92 7.87
N GLU A 171 -5.08 18.62 6.74
CA GLU A 171 -6.24 18.55 5.85
C GLU A 171 -6.23 17.35 4.90
N THR A 172 -5.10 16.62 4.82
CA THR A 172 -4.97 15.45 3.94
C THR A 172 -5.91 14.35 4.39
N LYS A 173 -6.85 13.96 3.54
CA LYS A 173 -7.74 12.83 3.80
C LYS A 173 -7.06 11.54 3.34
N LEU A 174 -6.89 10.61 4.28
CA LEU A 174 -6.36 9.27 4.02
C LEU A 174 -7.52 8.28 4.07
N SER A 175 -7.71 7.52 3.04
CA SER A 175 -8.74 6.46 2.98
C SER A 175 -8.16 5.20 2.35
N VAL A 176 -8.62 4.05 2.82
CA VAL A 176 -8.34 2.77 2.17
C VAL A 176 -9.34 2.58 1.06
N ASP A 177 -8.84 2.45 -0.16
CA ASP A 177 -9.63 2.16 -1.34
C ASP A 177 -9.46 0.71 -1.75
N GLN A 178 -10.55 0.14 -2.24
CA GLN A 178 -10.54 -1.17 -2.87
C GLN A 178 -10.20 -1.01 -4.35
N ALA A 179 -9.05 -1.56 -4.77
CA ALA A 179 -8.56 -1.37 -6.14
C ALA A 179 -9.23 -2.28 -7.17
N ALA A 180 -9.69 -3.45 -6.76
CA ALA A 180 -10.40 -4.40 -7.62
C ALA A 180 -11.26 -5.35 -6.79
N MET A 181 -12.49 -5.58 -7.23
CA MET A 181 -13.34 -6.67 -6.75
C MET A 181 -13.18 -7.88 -7.68
N GLN A 182 -12.91 -9.05 -7.11
CA GLN A 182 -13.08 -10.30 -7.87
C GLN A 182 -14.57 -10.66 -8.02
N PRO A 183 -14.93 -11.43 -9.08
CA PRO A 183 -16.32 -11.88 -9.29
C PRO A 183 -16.94 -12.64 -8.12
N GLN A 184 -16.14 -13.16 -7.20
CA GLN A 184 -16.55 -13.89 -5.99
C GLN A 184 -16.67 -13.00 -4.75
N GLY A 185 -16.65 -11.66 -4.89
CA GLY A 185 -16.82 -10.73 -3.78
C GLY A 185 -15.59 -10.58 -2.87
N ARG A 186 -14.47 -11.26 -3.15
CA ARG A 186 -13.22 -11.07 -2.40
C ARG A 186 -12.46 -9.87 -2.95
N VAL A 187 -12.16 -8.94 -2.08
CA VAL A 187 -11.31 -7.78 -2.41
C VAL A 187 -9.87 -8.23 -2.48
N CYS A 188 -9.24 -8.09 -3.65
CA CYS A 188 -7.90 -8.59 -3.87
C CYS A 188 -6.80 -7.57 -3.71
N ASN A 189 -7.12 -6.29 -3.84
CA ASN A 189 -6.13 -5.23 -3.81
C ASN A 189 -6.67 -4.03 -3.04
N PHE A 190 -6.06 -3.76 -1.92
CA PHE A 190 -6.26 -2.52 -1.18
C PHE A 190 -5.18 -1.52 -1.54
N MET A 191 -5.49 -0.25 -1.43
CA MET A 191 -4.53 0.84 -1.57
C MET A 191 -4.93 2.00 -0.68
N ILE A 192 -3.95 2.77 -0.23
CA ILE A 192 -4.21 4.02 0.49
C ILE A 192 -4.37 5.12 -0.55
N ARG A 193 -5.50 5.81 -0.50
CA ARG A 193 -5.73 7.04 -1.26
C ARG A 193 -5.37 8.22 -0.38
N VAL A 194 -4.44 9.03 -0.85
CA VAL A 194 -4.02 10.29 -0.25
C VAL A 194 -4.68 11.41 -1.03
N LYS A 195 -5.64 12.11 -0.42
CA LYS A 195 -6.37 13.18 -1.06
C LYS A 195 -6.03 14.53 -0.43
N ASN A 196 -5.44 15.41 -1.23
CA ASN A 196 -5.06 16.77 -0.88
C ASN A 196 -5.83 17.74 -1.78
N GLY A 197 -6.92 18.31 -1.28
CA GLY A 197 -7.81 19.13 -2.11
C GLY A 197 -8.30 18.35 -3.35
N ASN A 198 -7.95 18.84 -4.54
CA ASN A 198 -8.30 18.21 -5.82
C ASN A 198 -7.31 17.11 -6.27
N LEU A 199 -6.13 17.03 -5.65
CA LEU A 199 -5.13 16.02 -5.97
C LEU A 199 -5.43 14.72 -5.21
N SER A 200 -5.38 13.60 -5.93
CA SER A 200 -5.58 12.26 -5.37
C SER A 200 -4.47 11.33 -5.81
N GLU A 201 -3.59 10.98 -4.86
CA GLU A 201 -2.51 10.04 -5.08
C GLU A 201 -2.83 8.67 -4.45
N LYS A 202 -2.30 7.62 -5.07
CA LYS A 202 -2.47 6.24 -4.60
C LYS A 202 -1.14 5.72 -4.09
N ALA A 203 -1.12 5.26 -2.85
CA ALA A 203 0.04 4.69 -2.19
C ALA A 203 -0.26 3.26 -1.69
N CYS A 204 0.78 2.48 -1.42
CA CYS A 204 0.72 1.17 -0.78
C CYS A 204 -0.18 0.14 -1.50
N GLY A 205 -0.33 0.24 -2.83
CA GLY A 205 -1.06 -0.77 -3.60
C GLY A 205 -0.43 -2.16 -3.47
N TYR A 206 -1.28 -3.20 -3.40
CA TYR A 206 -0.89 -4.61 -3.28
C TYR A 206 -0.21 -4.98 -1.94
N TRP A 207 -0.46 -4.23 -0.88
CA TRP A 207 -0.06 -4.63 0.48
C TRP A 207 -1.17 -5.48 1.11
N ASP A 208 -0.82 -6.30 2.09
CA ASP A 208 -1.80 -7.01 2.90
C ASP A 208 -2.58 -6.02 3.78
N GLU A 209 -3.77 -6.40 4.22
CA GLU A 209 -4.66 -5.55 5.03
C GLU A 209 -3.96 -5.06 6.30
N ASP A 210 -3.36 -5.97 7.08
CA ASP A 210 -2.62 -5.61 8.30
C ASP A 210 -1.46 -4.63 8.01
N ALA A 211 -0.77 -4.81 6.87
CA ALA A 211 0.34 -3.95 6.46
C ALA A 211 -0.16 -2.57 6.00
N LEU A 212 -1.35 -2.51 5.40
CA LEU A 212 -1.99 -1.26 5.00
C LEU A 212 -2.47 -0.46 6.20
N ASP A 213 -3.12 -1.12 7.17
CA ASP A 213 -3.57 -0.48 8.39
C ASP A 213 -2.39 0.09 9.18
N TYR A 214 -1.29 -0.67 9.24
CA TYR A 214 -0.05 -0.19 9.84
C TYR A 214 0.53 1.01 9.09
N ALA A 215 0.57 0.97 7.75
CA ALA A 215 1.06 2.08 6.93
C ALA A 215 0.16 3.31 7.06
N LEU A 216 -1.17 3.13 7.09
CA LEU A 216 -2.14 4.20 7.29
C LEU A 216 -1.95 4.89 8.65
N ALA A 217 -1.82 4.10 9.71
CA ALA A 217 -1.56 4.60 11.06
C ALA A 217 -0.24 5.37 11.14
N MET A 218 0.81 4.87 10.48
CA MET A 218 2.09 5.58 10.36
C MET A 218 1.95 6.88 9.58
N MET A 219 1.23 6.90 8.44
CA MET A 219 1.00 8.12 7.66
C MET A 219 0.25 9.17 8.48
N LYS A 220 -0.76 8.76 9.26
CA LYS A 220 -1.49 9.67 10.16
C LYS A 220 -0.58 10.27 11.23
N ARG A 221 0.34 9.48 11.80
CA ARG A 221 1.30 9.94 12.79
C ARG A 221 2.31 10.97 12.25
N TYR A 222 2.62 10.89 10.94
CA TYR A 222 3.59 11.78 10.28
C TYR A 222 2.94 13.01 9.62
N ARG A 223 1.66 13.27 9.86
CA ARG A 223 1.01 14.53 9.47
C ARG A 223 1.65 15.71 10.21
N ALA A 224 1.89 16.79 9.47
CA ALA A 224 2.40 18.06 10.01
C ALA A 224 1.27 18.97 10.50
#